data_3731888e15da0ebc68f8a0aac0af9fcf
#
_entry.id   3731888e15da0ebc68f8a0aac0af9fcf
#
_cell.length_a   1.000
_cell.length_b   1.000
_cell.length_c   1.000
_cell.angle_alpha   90.00
_cell.angle_beta   90.00
_cell.angle_gamma   90.00
#
_symmetry.space_group_name_H-M   'P 1'
#
loop_
_entity.id
_entity.type
_entity.pdbx_description
1 polymer ?
#
loop_
_entity_poly.entity_id
_entity_poly.type
_entity_poly.pdbx_seq_one_letter_code
_entity_poly.pdbx_strand_id
1 'polypeptide(L)'
;MSVNIQLEWTPNPSTLKYVVDTSLLPRGAMNFTARDVAAEKSPLATRLFDIKGVTGVMLGTNFVTVTKGDEGEWDELNDGVMLALEKHLTDGDVVVKPEVLEAWQAASAQLGGGAMEQRIREILDAEIRPAVAMDGGDITLDRVENGTVYLHMQGSCAGCPSSTATLRMGIETRLKEAIPEILEVVEV
;
A
#
# COMPACT_ATOMS: atom_id res chain seq x y z
N MET A 1 -13.84 10.71 20.48
CA MET A 1 -14.55 10.91 19.20
C MET A 1 -14.68 9.55 18.57
N SER A 2 -15.85 9.18 18.03
CA SER A 2 -15.98 7.91 17.30
C SER A 2 -15.37 8.06 15.91
N VAL A 3 -14.47 7.17 15.54
CA VAL A 3 -13.90 7.10 14.20
C VAL A 3 -14.85 6.31 13.31
N ASN A 4 -15.14 6.83 12.11
CA ASN A 4 -15.95 6.11 11.14
C ASN A 4 -15.04 5.21 10.31
N ILE A 5 -15.32 3.92 10.28
CA ILE A 5 -14.58 2.93 9.51
C ILE A 5 -15.53 2.25 8.53
N GLN A 6 -15.21 2.30 7.25
CA GLN A 6 -15.97 1.66 6.17
C GLN A 6 -15.16 0.51 5.59
N LEU A 7 -15.76 -0.67 5.56
CA LEU A 7 -15.17 -1.85 4.95
C LEU A 7 -15.43 -1.84 3.44
N GLU A 8 -14.37 -2.02 2.66
CA GLU A 8 -14.44 -2.18 1.21
C GLU A 8 -13.76 -3.47 0.79
N TRP A 9 -14.43 -4.22 -0.10
CA TRP A 9 -13.86 -5.39 -0.73
C TRP A 9 -12.82 -4.98 -1.78
N THR A 10 -11.75 -5.76 -1.86
CA THR A 10 -10.71 -5.55 -2.88
C THR A 10 -10.80 -6.64 -3.96
N PRO A 11 -10.20 -6.44 -5.13
CA PRO A 11 -10.09 -7.48 -6.16
C PRO A 11 -9.30 -8.72 -5.69
N ASN A 12 -8.48 -8.57 -4.67
CA ASN A 12 -7.73 -9.66 -4.07
C ASN A 12 -8.52 -10.29 -2.90
N PRO A 13 -8.97 -11.54 -3.01
CA PRO A 13 -9.79 -12.18 -1.97
C PRO A 13 -9.08 -12.35 -0.62
N SER A 14 -7.75 -12.29 -0.62
CA SER A 14 -6.94 -12.35 0.60
C SER A 14 -6.76 -11.00 1.28
N THR A 15 -7.35 -9.91 0.75
CA THR A 15 -7.22 -8.57 1.33
C THR A 15 -8.57 -7.89 1.50
N LEU A 16 -8.69 -7.10 2.59
CA LEU A 16 -9.79 -6.17 2.80
C LEU A 16 -9.24 -4.77 3.07
N LYS A 17 -9.98 -3.77 2.61
CA LYS A 17 -9.66 -2.35 2.79
C LYS A 17 -10.60 -1.73 3.79
N TYR A 18 -10.06 -1.03 4.76
CA TYR A 18 -10.76 -0.30 5.81
C TYR A 18 -10.51 1.19 5.62
N VAL A 19 -11.49 1.90 5.12
CA VAL A 19 -11.43 3.36 4.92
C VAL A 19 -11.81 4.05 6.21
N VAL A 20 -11.01 5.02 6.63
CA VAL A 20 -11.21 5.79 7.86
C VAL A 20 -11.41 7.28 7.55
N ASP A 21 -12.13 7.97 8.41
CA ASP A 21 -12.42 9.41 8.28
C ASP A 21 -11.30 10.31 8.82
N THR A 22 -10.14 9.73 9.10
CA THR A 22 -8.96 10.46 9.56
C THR A 22 -7.74 10.20 8.67
N SER A 23 -6.81 11.15 8.64
CA SER A 23 -5.57 10.97 7.90
C SER A 23 -4.58 10.13 8.70
N LEU A 24 -4.14 9.01 8.11
CA LEU A 24 -3.13 8.10 8.69
C LEU A 24 -1.72 8.48 8.24
N LEU A 25 -1.58 8.80 6.95
CA LEU A 25 -0.32 9.24 6.34
C LEU A 25 -0.55 10.53 5.54
N PRO A 26 0.44 11.42 5.46
CA PRO A 26 0.32 12.67 4.68
C PRO A 26 0.24 12.42 3.17
N ARG A 27 0.81 11.31 2.69
CA ARG A 27 0.81 10.88 1.27
C ARG A 27 1.26 9.43 1.15
N GLY A 28 1.00 8.81 0.00
CA GLY A 28 1.49 7.47 -0.35
C GLY A 28 0.96 6.35 0.54
N ALA A 29 1.71 5.28 0.63
CA ALA A 29 1.41 4.15 1.49
C ALA A 29 2.68 3.56 2.10
N MET A 30 2.53 2.90 3.25
CA MET A 30 3.58 2.12 3.92
C MET A 30 3.10 0.68 4.06
N ASN A 31 3.86 -0.26 3.51
CA ASN A 31 3.52 -1.68 3.53
C ASN A 31 4.40 -2.45 4.52
N PHE A 32 3.77 -3.34 5.28
CA PHE A 32 4.39 -4.20 6.27
C PHE A 32 4.02 -5.65 5.97
N THR A 33 5.01 -6.49 5.76
CA THR A 33 4.84 -7.93 5.47
C THR A 33 5.32 -8.83 6.61
N ALA A 34 5.79 -8.21 7.71
CA ALA A 34 6.26 -8.91 8.88
C ALA A 34 5.99 -8.08 10.14
N ARG A 35 5.62 -8.78 11.22
CA ARG A 35 5.27 -8.16 12.51
C ARG A 35 6.45 -7.44 13.17
N ASP A 36 7.64 -7.99 13.08
CA ASP A 36 8.86 -7.41 13.65
C ASP A 36 9.20 -6.07 12.99
N VAL A 37 9.09 -5.99 11.65
CA VAL A 37 9.26 -4.74 10.91
C VAL A 37 8.19 -3.71 11.29
N ALA A 38 6.95 -4.15 11.49
CA ALA A 38 5.87 -3.29 11.94
C ALA A 38 6.14 -2.76 13.37
N ALA A 39 6.63 -3.60 14.28
CA ALA A 39 6.92 -3.23 15.67
C ALA A 39 8.00 -2.13 15.79
N GLU A 40 8.93 -2.09 14.85
CA GLU A 40 9.94 -1.04 14.80
C GLU A 40 9.39 0.29 14.30
N LYS A 41 8.34 0.29 13.46
CA LYS A 41 7.91 1.45 12.67
C LYS A 41 6.51 1.96 12.99
N SER A 42 5.54 1.08 13.19
CA SER A 42 4.13 1.44 13.29
C SER A 42 3.42 0.70 14.43
N PRO A 43 3.06 1.39 15.51
CA PRO A 43 2.23 0.81 16.58
C PRO A 43 0.88 0.29 16.06
N LEU A 44 0.26 0.98 15.11
CA LEU A 44 -1.00 0.52 14.49
C LEU A 44 -0.81 -0.79 13.74
N ALA A 45 0.17 -0.85 12.83
CA ALA A 45 0.43 -2.07 12.06
C ALA A 45 0.79 -3.24 12.99
N THR A 46 1.57 -3.00 14.04
CA THR A 46 1.90 -4.02 15.06
C THR A 46 0.64 -4.59 15.72
N ARG A 47 -0.27 -3.73 16.15
CA ARG A 47 -1.54 -4.13 16.77
C ARG A 47 -2.40 -4.99 15.83
N LEU A 48 -2.40 -4.67 14.53
CA LEU A 48 -3.10 -5.46 13.53
C LEU A 48 -2.45 -6.82 13.29
N PHE A 49 -1.11 -6.91 13.30
CA PHE A 49 -0.40 -8.18 13.22
C PHE A 49 -0.57 -9.07 14.45
N ASP A 50 -0.97 -8.53 15.60
CA ASP A 50 -1.31 -9.32 16.79
C ASP A 50 -2.62 -10.11 16.63
N ILE A 51 -3.41 -9.80 15.60
CA ILE A 51 -4.62 -10.54 15.24
C ILE A 51 -4.20 -11.80 14.48
N LYS A 52 -4.54 -12.97 15.04
CA LYS A 52 -4.18 -14.26 14.44
C LYS A 52 -4.75 -14.38 13.03
N GLY A 53 -3.90 -14.68 12.06
CA GLY A 53 -4.28 -14.84 10.66
C GLY A 53 -3.95 -13.61 9.79
N VAL A 54 -3.56 -12.48 10.35
CA VAL A 54 -3.05 -11.33 9.60
C VAL A 54 -1.60 -11.59 9.20
N THR A 55 -1.32 -11.47 7.90
CA THR A 55 0.01 -11.69 7.31
C THR A 55 0.58 -10.46 6.62
N GLY A 56 -0.23 -9.44 6.39
CA GLY A 56 0.20 -8.18 5.81
C GLY A 56 -0.67 -7.01 6.23
N VAL A 57 -0.08 -5.84 6.37
CA VAL A 57 -0.76 -4.58 6.68
C VAL A 57 -0.17 -3.49 5.81
N MET A 58 -1.00 -2.78 5.07
CA MET A 58 -0.61 -1.57 4.35
C MET A 58 -1.41 -0.38 4.88
N LEU A 59 -0.71 0.68 5.24
CA LEU A 59 -1.29 1.95 5.66
C LEU A 59 -1.28 2.91 4.47
N GLY A 60 -2.44 3.38 4.05
CA GLY A 60 -2.60 4.44 3.06
C GLY A 60 -2.82 5.80 3.72
N THR A 61 -3.22 6.80 2.94
CA THR A 61 -3.48 8.16 3.46
C THR A 61 -4.68 8.22 4.40
N ASN A 62 -5.74 7.49 4.11
CA ASN A 62 -6.98 7.41 4.89
C ASN A 62 -7.59 6.02 4.86
N PHE A 63 -6.78 4.99 4.64
CA PHE A 63 -7.25 3.62 4.65
C PHE A 63 -6.17 2.66 5.13
N VAL A 64 -6.60 1.49 5.54
CA VAL A 64 -5.73 0.36 5.91
C VAL A 64 -6.15 -0.83 5.06
N THR A 65 -5.19 -1.49 4.40
CA THR A 65 -5.42 -2.79 3.76
C THR A 65 -4.81 -3.87 4.63
N VAL A 66 -5.61 -4.86 4.98
CA VAL A 66 -5.18 -6.02 5.75
C VAL A 66 -5.17 -7.23 4.84
N THR A 67 -4.09 -7.99 4.88
CA THR A 67 -3.93 -9.25 4.16
C THR A 67 -4.01 -10.40 5.16
N LYS A 68 -4.86 -11.38 4.86
CA LYS A 68 -4.95 -12.63 5.63
C LYS A 68 -4.09 -13.73 5.01
N GLY A 69 -3.63 -14.66 5.85
CA GLY A 69 -3.06 -15.93 5.40
C GLY A 69 -4.14 -16.92 4.92
N ASP A 70 -3.68 -18.02 4.35
CA ASP A 70 -4.57 -19.05 3.79
C ASP A 70 -5.51 -19.69 4.83
N GLU A 71 -5.09 -19.76 6.08
CA GLU A 71 -5.87 -20.34 7.18
C GLU A 71 -6.83 -19.33 7.86
N GLY A 72 -6.76 -18.05 7.49
CA GLY A 72 -7.59 -17.00 8.09
C GLY A 72 -8.97 -16.91 7.43
N GLU A 73 -10.02 -16.76 8.23
CA GLU A 73 -11.37 -16.48 7.74
C GLU A 73 -11.76 -15.02 8.04
N TRP A 74 -12.32 -14.34 7.04
CA TRP A 74 -12.69 -12.93 7.19
C TRP A 74 -13.76 -12.68 8.24
N ASP A 75 -14.68 -13.62 8.42
CA ASP A 75 -15.74 -13.52 9.44
C ASP A 75 -15.17 -13.45 10.86
N GLU A 76 -14.01 -14.10 11.10
CA GLU A 76 -13.33 -14.06 12.40
C GLU A 76 -12.37 -12.87 12.53
N LEU A 77 -11.72 -12.48 11.43
CA LEU A 77 -10.69 -11.44 11.41
C LEU A 77 -11.29 -10.03 11.43
N ASN A 78 -12.39 -9.83 10.70
CA ASN A 78 -12.96 -8.51 10.48
C ASN A 78 -13.32 -7.79 11.77
N ASP A 79 -13.99 -8.45 12.70
CA ASP A 79 -14.38 -7.86 13.98
C ASP A 79 -13.16 -7.44 14.82
N GLY A 80 -12.11 -8.28 14.80
CA GLY A 80 -10.85 -7.97 15.47
C GLY A 80 -10.13 -6.77 14.87
N VAL A 81 -10.09 -6.69 13.54
CA VAL A 81 -9.48 -5.57 12.81
C VAL A 81 -10.25 -4.28 13.05
N MET A 82 -11.59 -4.31 12.94
CA MET A 82 -12.46 -3.15 13.19
C MET A 82 -12.26 -2.61 14.60
N LEU A 83 -12.29 -3.49 15.61
CA LEU A 83 -12.10 -3.11 17.00
C LEU A 83 -10.71 -2.53 17.27
N ALA A 84 -9.67 -3.13 16.67
CA ALA A 84 -8.30 -2.66 16.83
C ALA A 84 -8.09 -1.27 16.21
N LEU A 85 -8.65 -1.04 15.03
CA LEU A 85 -8.62 0.25 14.33
C LEU A 85 -9.39 1.31 15.12
N GLU A 86 -10.65 1.02 15.49
CA GLU A 86 -11.50 1.94 16.24
C GLU A 86 -10.83 2.37 17.54
N LYS A 87 -10.34 1.41 18.31
CA LYS A 87 -9.67 1.69 19.58
C LYS A 87 -8.42 2.53 19.39
N HIS A 88 -7.53 2.14 18.47
CA HIS A 88 -6.27 2.83 18.23
C HIS A 88 -6.47 4.28 17.81
N LEU A 89 -7.40 4.51 16.89
CA LEU A 89 -7.66 5.85 16.34
C LEU A 89 -8.47 6.73 17.31
N THR A 90 -9.38 6.14 18.09
CA THR A 90 -10.15 6.87 19.11
C THR A 90 -9.28 7.30 20.27
N ASP A 91 -8.34 6.45 20.71
CA ASP A 91 -7.39 6.75 21.78
C ASP A 91 -6.35 7.80 21.33
N GLY A 92 -6.23 8.06 20.03
CA GLY A 92 -5.26 8.99 19.46
C GLY A 92 -3.83 8.44 19.51
N ASP A 93 -3.70 7.12 19.52
CA ASP A 93 -2.42 6.43 19.51
C ASP A 93 -1.62 6.72 18.22
N VAL A 94 -0.30 6.69 18.31
CA VAL A 94 0.60 6.93 17.19
C VAL A 94 0.43 5.88 16.10
N VAL A 95 0.09 6.30 14.91
CA VAL A 95 -0.08 5.40 13.73
C VAL A 95 1.27 4.90 13.23
N VAL A 96 2.19 5.82 12.96
CA VAL A 96 3.58 5.56 12.56
C VAL A 96 4.47 6.40 13.44
N LYS A 97 5.58 5.85 13.93
CA LYS A 97 6.51 6.59 14.77
C LYS A 97 7.02 7.85 14.05
N PRO A 98 7.06 9.02 14.72
CA PRO A 98 7.42 10.29 14.07
C PRO A 98 8.76 10.23 13.34
N GLU A 99 9.78 9.64 13.95
CA GLU A 99 11.12 9.49 13.37
C GLU A 99 11.12 8.63 12.10
N VAL A 100 10.24 7.62 12.02
CA VAL A 100 10.08 6.77 10.83
C VAL A 100 9.37 7.55 9.73
N LEU A 101 8.34 8.31 10.09
CA LEU A 101 7.57 9.12 9.15
C LEU A 101 8.45 10.22 8.52
N GLU A 102 9.27 10.90 9.33
CA GLU A 102 10.22 11.91 8.87
C GLU A 102 11.27 11.31 7.92
N ALA A 103 11.88 10.18 8.31
CA ALA A 103 12.86 9.49 7.49
C ALA A 103 12.26 9.02 6.16
N TRP A 104 11.04 8.50 6.18
CA TRP A 104 10.32 8.06 4.99
C TRP A 104 9.97 9.22 4.05
N GLN A 105 9.53 10.36 4.59
CA GLN A 105 9.27 11.57 3.81
C GLN A 105 10.55 12.11 3.17
N ALA A 106 11.65 12.16 3.94
CA ALA A 106 12.96 12.59 3.43
C ALA A 106 13.48 11.67 2.33
N ALA A 107 13.39 10.36 2.50
CA ALA A 107 13.77 9.39 1.49
C ALA A 107 12.94 9.54 0.21
N SER A 108 11.62 9.73 0.35
CA SER A 108 10.71 9.96 -0.78
C SER A 108 11.03 11.27 -1.54
N ALA A 109 11.51 12.30 -0.85
CA ALA A 109 11.91 13.57 -1.46
C ALA A 109 13.30 13.49 -2.13
N GLN A 110 14.16 12.59 -1.67
CA GLN A 110 15.52 12.39 -2.18
C GLN A 110 15.63 11.29 -3.25
N LEU A 111 14.52 10.67 -3.67
CA LEU A 111 14.52 9.74 -4.79
C LEU A 111 14.94 10.47 -6.06
N GLY A 112 16.26 10.74 -6.13
CA GLY A 112 16.95 11.18 -7.33
C GLY A 112 16.89 10.04 -8.34
N GLY A 113 16.76 10.39 -9.59
CA GLY A 113 16.80 9.47 -10.72
C GLY A 113 17.02 10.31 -11.96
N GLY A 114 17.34 9.66 -13.07
CA GLY A 114 17.39 10.33 -14.36
C GLY A 114 16.04 10.97 -14.70
N ALA A 115 16.03 11.86 -15.69
CA ALA A 115 14.81 12.53 -16.16
C ALA A 115 13.67 11.54 -16.49
N MET A 116 14.01 10.35 -16.97
CA MET A 116 13.07 9.26 -17.26
C MET A 116 12.41 8.73 -15.99
N GLU A 117 13.17 8.42 -14.94
CA GLU A 117 12.62 7.93 -13.68
C GLU A 117 11.73 8.96 -12.99
N GLN A 118 12.11 10.23 -13.04
CA GLN A 118 11.29 11.30 -12.51
C GLN A 118 9.94 11.38 -13.24
N ARG A 119 9.96 11.29 -14.56
CA ARG A 119 8.73 11.33 -15.36
C ARG A 119 7.85 10.09 -15.13
N ILE A 120 8.45 8.91 -14.94
CA ILE A 120 7.70 7.70 -14.56
C ILE A 120 7.02 7.91 -13.20
N ARG A 121 7.72 8.42 -12.19
CA ARG A 121 7.14 8.71 -10.88
C ARG A 121 5.98 9.69 -10.97
N GLU A 122 6.12 10.75 -11.75
CA GLU A 122 5.04 11.72 -11.96
C GLU A 122 3.77 11.06 -12.54
N ILE A 123 3.92 10.18 -13.51
CA ILE A 123 2.79 9.43 -14.11
C ILE A 123 2.21 8.46 -13.10
N LEU A 124 3.05 7.71 -12.38
CA LEU A 124 2.59 6.80 -11.35
C LEU A 124 1.79 7.55 -10.27
N ASP A 125 2.31 8.66 -9.76
CA ASP A 125 1.70 9.44 -8.69
C ASP A 125 0.40 10.14 -9.13
N ALA A 126 0.35 10.63 -10.37
CA ALA A 126 -0.80 11.39 -10.87
C ALA A 126 -1.95 10.49 -11.36
N GLU A 127 -1.65 9.35 -11.94
CA GLU A 127 -2.66 8.56 -12.68
C GLU A 127 -2.83 7.13 -12.14
N ILE A 128 -1.74 6.44 -11.80
CA ILE A 128 -1.78 5.01 -11.47
C ILE A 128 -2.08 4.79 -9.99
N ARG A 129 -1.32 5.44 -9.10
CA ARG A 129 -1.46 5.26 -7.65
C ARG A 129 -2.84 5.61 -7.11
N PRO A 130 -3.50 6.71 -7.55
CA PRO A 130 -4.87 6.98 -7.13
C PRO A 130 -5.85 5.88 -7.52
N ALA A 131 -5.70 5.30 -8.72
CA ALA A 131 -6.57 4.22 -9.18
C ALA A 131 -6.36 2.93 -8.36
N VAL A 132 -5.11 2.51 -8.13
CA VAL A 132 -4.82 1.29 -7.35
C VAL A 132 -5.12 1.47 -5.85
N ALA A 133 -5.06 2.69 -5.33
CA ALA A 133 -5.47 2.99 -3.95
C ALA A 133 -6.98 2.79 -3.74
N MET A 134 -7.80 2.98 -4.78
CA MET A 134 -9.23 2.65 -4.73
C MET A 134 -9.44 1.15 -4.47
N ASP A 135 -8.58 0.32 -5.02
CA ASP A 135 -8.59 -1.14 -4.82
C ASP A 135 -7.81 -1.59 -3.57
N GLY A 136 -7.30 -0.66 -2.76
CA GLY A 136 -6.56 -0.96 -1.54
C GLY A 136 -5.11 -1.39 -1.77
N GLY A 137 -4.53 -1.02 -2.93
CA GLY A 137 -3.14 -1.27 -3.27
C GLY A 137 -2.30 0.00 -3.36
N ASP A 138 -1.01 -0.19 -3.60
CA ASP A 138 -0.06 0.87 -3.98
C ASP A 138 1.01 0.30 -4.92
N ILE A 139 1.63 1.19 -5.71
CA ILE A 139 2.70 0.85 -6.64
C ILE A 139 3.82 1.87 -6.50
N THR A 140 5.05 1.39 -6.39
CA THR A 140 6.23 2.23 -6.29
C THR A 140 7.27 1.84 -7.33
N LEU A 141 7.98 2.82 -7.87
CA LEU A 141 9.11 2.59 -8.76
C LEU A 141 10.31 2.10 -7.96
N ASP A 142 10.84 0.93 -8.32
CA ASP A 142 12.10 0.43 -7.80
C ASP A 142 13.27 1.03 -8.58
N ARG A 143 13.38 0.72 -9.86
CA ARG A 143 14.44 1.21 -10.76
C ARG A 143 14.02 1.14 -12.22
N VAL A 144 14.84 1.76 -13.08
CA VAL A 144 14.74 1.64 -14.54
C VAL A 144 16.08 1.19 -15.09
N GLU A 145 16.08 0.12 -15.89
CA GLU A 145 17.29 -0.42 -16.53
C GLU A 145 17.00 -0.75 -17.99
N ASN A 146 17.75 -0.15 -18.91
CA ASN A 146 17.68 -0.44 -20.36
C ASN A 146 16.25 -0.39 -20.95
N GLY A 147 15.41 0.55 -20.48
CA GLY A 147 14.02 0.67 -20.91
C GLY A 147 13.04 -0.28 -20.18
N THR A 148 13.52 -1.13 -19.29
CA THR A 148 12.70 -1.96 -18.41
C THR A 148 12.42 -1.20 -17.11
N VAL A 149 11.13 -1.06 -16.76
CA VAL A 149 10.67 -0.41 -15.53
C VAL A 149 10.35 -1.47 -14.50
N TYR A 150 11.00 -1.42 -13.35
CA TYR A 150 10.78 -2.35 -12.23
C TYR A 150 9.89 -1.68 -11.19
N LEU A 151 8.77 -2.32 -10.87
CA LEU A 151 7.77 -1.82 -9.93
C LEU A 151 7.55 -2.79 -8.76
N HIS A 152 7.44 -2.24 -7.55
CA HIS A 152 6.90 -2.97 -6.41
C HIS A 152 5.39 -2.77 -6.35
N MET A 153 4.65 -3.87 -6.32
CA MET A 153 3.21 -3.89 -6.06
C MET A 153 2.94 -4.25 -4.60
N GLN A 154 2.02 -3.52 -3.95
CA GLN A 154 1.79 -3.62 -2.52
C GLN A 154 0.30 -3.68 -2.20
N GLY A 155 -0.05 -4.16 -0.99
CA GLY A 155 -1.44 -4.29 -0.56
C GLY A 155 -2.24 -5.27 -1.43
N SER A 156 -3.42 -4.90 -1.87
CA SER A 156 -4.27 -5.75 -2.72
C SER A 156 -3.67 -6.05 -4.09
N CYS A 157 -2.76 -5.21 -4.59
CA CYS A 157 -2.07 -5.42 -5.87
C CYS A 157 -1.06 -6.56 -5.80
N ALA A 158 -0.52 -6.88 -4.61
CA ALA A 158 0.45 -7.95 -4.43
C ALA A 158 -0.24 -9.33 -4.38
N GLY A 159 0.31 -10.31 -5.10
CA GLY A 159 -0.10 -11.70 -5.00
C GLY A 159 -1.48 -12.06 -5.56
N CYS A 160 -2.13 -11.19 -6.32
CA CYS A 160 -3.39 -11.49 -7.00
C CYS A 160 -3.15 -11.97 -8.44
N PRO A 161 -3.25 -13.29 -8.75
CA PRO A 161 -2.86 -13.83 -10.05
C PRO A 161 -3.65 -13.26 -11.23
N SER A 162 -4.90 -12.90 -11.01
CA SER A 162 -5.81 -12.43 -12.07
C SER A 162 -5.71 -10.93 -12.35
N SER A 163 -5.35 -10.12 -11.35
CA SER A 163 -5.26 -8.66 -11.49
C SER A 163 -3.85 -8.17 -11.81
N THR A 164 -2.82 -8.86 -11.32
CA THR A 164 -1.43 -8.44 -11.50
C THR A 164 -1.05 -8.33 -12.97
N ALA A 165 -1.39 -9.33 -13.79
CA ALA A 165 -1.06 -9.31 -15.22
C ALA A 165 -1.80 -8.19 -15.97
N THR A 166 -3.10 -8.01 -15.71
CA THR A 166 -3.92 -6.97 -16.33
C THR A 166 -3.47 -5.58 -15.90
N LEU A 167 -3.21 -5.39 -14.61
CA LEU A 167 -2.72 -4.14 -14.05
C LEU A 167 -1.35 -3.77 -14.63
N ARG A 168 -0.41 -4.73 -14.66
CA ARG A 168 0.92 -4.54 -15.28
C ARG A 168 0.82 -4.14 -16.74
N MET A 169 -0.02 -4.81 -17.53
CA MET A 169 -0.23 -4.47 -18.94
C MET A 169 -0.81 -3.07 -19.11
N GLY A 170 -1.75 -2.68 -18.25
CA GLY A 170 -2.34 -1.33 -18.27
C GLY A 170 -1.30 -0.25 -17.96
N ILE A 171 -0.48 -0.48 -16.93
CA ILE A 171 0.62 0.42 -16.56
C ILE A 171 1.66 0.50 -17.68
N GLU A 172 2.06 -0.64 -18.24
CA GLU A 172 3.01 -0.70 -19.35
C GLU A 172 2.52 0.08 -20.56
N THR A 173 1.27 -0.11 -20.96
CA THR A 173 0.66 0.63 -22.06
C THR A 173 0.71 2.13 -21.81
N ARG A 174 0.29 2.56 -20.63
CA ARG A 174 0.25 3.99 -20.25
C ARG A 174 1.63 4.62 -20.20
N LEU A 175 2.62 3.90 -19.66
CA LEU A 175 3.99 4.38 -19.61
C LEU A 175 4.62 4.46 -21.00
N LYS A 176 4.40 3.49 -21.89
CA LYS A 176 4.88 3.51 -23.27
C LYS A 176 4.28 4.63 -24.10
N GLU A 177 3.01 4.96 -23.90
CA GLU A 177 2.36 6.12 -24.55
C GLU A 177 3.01 7.44 -24.17
N ALA A 178 3.40 7.60 -22.91
CA ALA A 178 3.99 8.81 -22.39
C ALA A 178 5.51 8.90 -22.58
N ILE A 179 6.18 7.74 -22.60
CA ILE A 179 7.64 7.60 -22.68
C ILE A 179 7.95 6.44 -23.64
N PRO A 180 8.12 6.71 -24.95
CA PRO A 180 8.32 5.68 -25.97
C PRO A 180 9.58 4.82 -25.80
N GLU A 181 10.53 5.26 -24.98
CA GLU A 181 11.76 4.54 -24.66
C GLU A 181 11.55 3.35 -23.70
N ILE A 182 10.37 3.25 -23.09
CA ILE A 182 10.02 2.13 -22.22
C ILE A 182 9.69 0.91 -23.07
N LEU A 183 10.36 -0.21 -22.78
CA LEU A 183 10.19 -1.47 -23.49
C LEU A 183 9.23 -2.41 -22.77
N GLU A 184 9.33 -2.51 -21.45
CA GLU A 184 8.48 -3.38 -20.64
C GLU A 184 8.40 -2.92 -19.18
N VAL A 185 7.39 -3.45 -18.47
CA VAL A 185 7.21 -3.28 -17.03
C VAL A 185 7.29 -4.63 -16.34
N VAL A 186 8.07 -4.71 -15.27
CA VAL A 186 8.31 -5.93 -14.50
C VAL A 186 7.96 -5.67 -13.01
N GLU A 187 7.28 -6.62 -12.39
CA GLU A 187 7.05 -6.65 -10.95
C GLU A 187 8.23 -7.29 -10.23
N VAL A 188 8.67 -6.70 -9.12
CA VAL A 188 9.78 -7.17 -8.27
C VAL A 188 9.37 -7.18 -6.80
#